data_543f7a4f5810bcce420df3b35a3a0fe4
#
_entry.id   543f7a4f5810bcce420df3b35a3a0fe4
#
_cell.length_a   1.000
_cell.length_b   1.000
_cell.length_c   1.000
_cell.angle_alpha   90.00
_cell.angle_beta   90.00
_cell.angle_gamma   90.00
#
_symmetry.space_group_name_H-M   'P 1'
#
loop_
_entity.id
_entity.type
_entity.pdbx_description
1 polymer ?
#
loop_
_entity_poly.entity_id
_entity_poly.type
_entity_poly.pdbx_seq_one_letter_code
_entity_poly.pdbx_strand_id
1 'polypeptide(L)'
;MPQPRPATEQAAPTTPPPAPPTALSIEERMVFVNAAMSVRLDEAKVAYEVNTAHIPIEPVDLGDVLTIPLTPALQPPTPYPTPVAALLQRAHHRLLAGGWCTGARVDAEGARCLYGAIHAEARGDQSLESRGLGVLMDAIRREFTDVDSVPSFNDSFTSGRIPIRMLDRAAGLADARGL
;
A
#
# COMPACT_ATOMS: atom_id res chain seq x y z
N MET A 1 25.37 -31.40 -87.57
CA MET A 1 25.42 -31.58 -86.13
C MET A 1 24.29 -30.77 -85.51
N PRO A 2 23.21 -31.40 -85.05
CA PRO A 2 22.10 -30.68 -84.41
C PRO A 2 22.40 -30.45 -82.91
N GLN A 3 22.11 -29.25 -82.43
CA GLN A 3 22.26 -28.86 -81.01
C GLN A 3 21.10 -29.38 -80.20
N PRO A 4 21.31 -29.82 -78.95
CA PRO A 4 20.25 -30.23 -78.06
C PRO A 4 19.49 -29.03 -77.51
N ARG A 5 18.16 -29.12 -77.48
CA ARG A 5 17.25 -28.19 -76.83
C ARG A 5 17.41 -28.25 -75.29
N PRO A 6 17.31 -27.12 -74.54
CA PRO A 6 17.27 -27.17 -73.11
C PRO A 6 15.96 -27.68 -72.62
N ALA A 7 16.01 -28.51 -71.60
CA ALA A 7 14.83 -29.08 -70.89
C ALA A 7 14.06 -28.00 -70.15
N THR A 8 12.78 -28.00 -70.34
CA THR A 8 11.81 -27.14 -69.60
C THR A 8 11.77 -27.60 -68.15
N GLU A 9 12.30 -26.77 -67.27
CA GLU A 9 12.28 -26.93 -65.82
C GLU A 9 10.83 -26.74 -65.36
N GLN A 10 10.23 -27.81 -64.86
CA GLN A 10 8.87 -27.88 -64.39
C GLN A 10 8.82 -27.34 -62.97
N ALA A 11 8.26 -26.13 -62.81
CA ALA A 11 8.10 -25.49 -61.51
C ALA A 11 7.25 -26.36 -60.57
N ALA A 12 7.81 -26.70 -59.41
CA ALA A 12 7.12 -27.38 -58.33
C ALA A 12 5.94 -26.53 -57.79
N PRO A 13 4.85 -27.11 -57.40
CA PRO A 13 3.73 -26.35 -56.79
C PRO A 13 4.18 -25.75 -55.48
N THR A 14 4.17 -24.43 -55.39
CA THR A 14 4.43 -23.70 -54.17
C THR A 14 3.22 -23.87 -53.25
N THR A 15 3.39 -24.65 -52.20
CA THR A 15 2.39 -24.75 -51.11
C THR A 15 2.29 -23.38 -50.43
N PRO A 16 1.11 -22.80 -50.28
CA PRO A 16 0.93 -21.54 -49.57
C PRO A 16 1.42 -21.66 -48.11
N PRO A 17 2.01 -20.63 -47.51
CA PRO A 17 2.45 -20.68 -46.15
C PRO A 17 1.26 -20.88 -45.21
N PRO A 18 1.42 -21.63 -44.07
CA PRO A 18 0.36 -21.85 -43.13
C PRO A 18 -0.14 -20.51 -42.59
N ALA A 19 -1.47 -20.33 -42.53
CA ALA A 19 -2.07 -19.14 -41.97
C ALA A 19 -1.57 -18.92 -40.52
N PRO A 20 -1.35 -17.67 -40.11
CA PRO A 20 -0.93 -17.39 -38.74
C PRO A 20 -1.99 -17.92 -37.76
N PRO A 21 -1.55 -18.45 -36.58
CA PRO A 21 -2.50 -18.99 -35.60
C PRO A 21 -3.52 -17.92 -35.26
N THR A 22 -4.80 -18.24 -35.43
CA THR A 22 -5.92 -17.34 -35.11
C THR A 22 -5.79 -16.95 -33.62
N ALA A 23 -5.58 -15.68 -33.33
CA ALA A 23 -5.53 -15.20 -31.97
C ALA A 23 -6.86 -15.50 -31.28
N LEU A 24 -6.80 -16.17 -30.13
CA LEU A 24 -7.97 -16.52 -29.33
C LEU A 24 -8.79 -15.27 -29.02
N SER A 25 -10.11 -15.39 -29.13
CA SER A 25 -11.03 -14.33 -28.71
C SER A 25 -10.89 -14.04 -27.20
N ILE A 26 -11.37 -12.88 -26.76
CA ILE A 26 -11.37 -12.54 -25.33
C ILE A 26 -12.14 -13.58 -24.52
N GLU A 27 -13.24 -14.08 -25.02
CA GLU A 27 -14.08 -15.09 -24.36
C GLU A 27 -13.34 -16.43 -24.21
N GLU A 28 -12.66 -16.89 -25.26
CA GLU A 28 -11.84 -18.10 -25.19
C GLU A 28 -10.69 -17.96 -24.22
N ARG A 29 -10.04 -16.77 -24.19
CA ARG A 29 -8.99 -16.47 -23.21
C ARG A 29 -9.52 -16.49 -21.78
N MET A 30 -10.70 -15.94 -21.53
CA MET A 30 -11.35 -15.97 -20.21
C MET A 30 -11.66 -17.40 -19.78
N VAL A 31 -12.16 -18.26 -20.69
CA VAL A 31 -12.40 -19.68 -20.40
C VAL A 31 -11.11 -20.38 -19.98
N PHE A 32 -10.01 -20.14 -20.71
CA PHE A 32 -8.70 -20.72 -20.35
C PHE A 32 -8.18 -20.23 -19.00
N VAL A 33 -8.32 -18.93 -18.72
CA VAL A 33 -7.89 -18.35 -17.44
C VAL A 33 -8.72 -18.92 -16.28
N ASN A 34 -10.03 -19.02 -16.45
CA ASN A 34 -10.91 -19.60 -15.44
C ASN A 34 -10.60 -21.07 -15.19
N ALA A 35 -10.39 -21.87 -16.26
CA ALA A 35 -10.00 -23.26 -16.13
C ALA A 35 -8.66 -23.42 -15.42
N ALA A 36 -7.64 -22.61 -15.77
CA ALA A 36 -6.35 -22.63 -15.12
C ALA A 36 -6.43 -22.21 -13.64
N MET A 37 -7.30 -21.27 -13.32
CA MET A 37 -7.53 -20.83 -11.94
C MET A 37 -8.23 -21.91 -11.11
N SER A 38 -9.21 -22.61 -11.68
CA SER A 38 -9.86 -23.74 -11.01
C SER A 38 -8.89 -24.86 -10.68
N VAL A 39 -8.02 -25.24 -11.62
CA VAL A 39 -6.98 -26.25 -11.38
C VAL A 39 -6.04 -25.83 -10.24
N ARG A 40 -5.60 -24.57 -10.20
CA ARG A 40 -4.74 -24.06 -9.13
C ARG A 40 -5.41 -24.06 -7.77
N LEU A 41 -6.71 -23.76 -7.72
CA LEU A 41 -7.48 -23.82 -6.48
C LEU A 41 -7.62 -25.27 -5.98
N ASP A 42 -7.85 -26.22 -6.86
CA ASP A 42 -7.93 -27.63 -6.52
C ASP A 42 -6.58 -28.17 -6.05
N GLU A 43 -5.47 -27.79 -6.71
CA GLU A 43 -4.11 -28.12 -6.26
C GLU A 43 -3.80 -27.53 -4.89
N ALA A 44 -4.17 -26.26 -4.65
CA ALA A 44 -3.97 -25.60 -3.37
C ALA A 44 -4.80 -26.26 -2.26
N LYS A 45 -6.02 -26.69 -2.55
CA LYS A 45 -6.88 -27.44 -1.62
C LYS A 45 -6.24 -28.76 -1.22
N VAL A 46 -5.81 -29.56 -2.19
CA VAL A 46 -5.12 -30.84 -1.93
C VAL A 46 -3.83 -30.61 -1.13
N ALA A 47 -3.03 -29.61 -1.49
CA ALA A 47 -1.83 -29.27 -0.77
C ALA A 47 -2.12 -28.87 0.69
N TYR A 48 -3.18 -28.10 0.91
CA TYR A 48 -3.64 -27.74 2.25
C TYR A 48 -4.05 -28.97 3.05
N GLU A 49 -4.90 -29.82 2.47
CA GLU A 49 -5.37 -31.06 3.12
C GLU A 49 -4.19 -31.99 3.50
N VAL A 50 -3.23 -32.18 2.60
CA VAL A 50 -2.03 -33.01 2.85
C VAL A 50 -1.17 -32.41 3.94
N ASN A 51 -0.93 -31.10 3.90
CA ASN A 51 -0.07 -30.42 4.87
C ASN A 51 -0.71 -30.30 6.27
N THR A 52 -2.05 -30.33 6.34
CA THR A 52 -2.77 -30.22 7.63
C THR A 52 -3.28 -31.57 8.16
N ALA A 53 -3.24 -32.63 7.37
CA ALA A 53 -3.74 -33.95 7.76
C ALA A 53 -3.08 -34.53 9.03
N HIS A 54 -1.87 -34.11 9.35
CA HIS A 54 -1.15 -34.56 10.56
C HIS A 54 -1.35 -33.64 11.78
N ILE A 55 -2.08 -32.52 11.59
CA ILE A 55 -2.39 -31.61 12.71
C ILE A 55 -3.62 -32.16 13.41
N PRO A 56 -3.51 -32.67 14.67
CA PRO A 56 -4.69 -33.11 15.39
C PRO A 56 -5.62 -31.92 15.62
N ILE A 57 -6.82 -32.00 15.07
CA ILE A 57 -7.88 -31.03 15.36
C ILE A 57 -8.48 -31.45 16.71
N GLU A 58 -7.90 -30.98 17.80
CA GLU A 58 -8.62 -31.01 19.07
C GLU A 58 -9.80 -30.05 18.96
N PRO A 59 -11.03 -30.49 19.32
CA PRO A 59 -12.15 -29.58 19.34
C PRO A 59 -11.85 -28.50 20.37
N VAL A 60 -11.59 -27.28 19.89
CA VAL A 60 -11.40 -26.11 20.74
C VAL A 60 -12.76 -25.78 21.34
N ASP A 61 -12.88 -25.87 22.66
CA ASP A 61 -14.08 -25.45 23.35
C ASP A 61 -14.26 -23.93 23.14
N LEU A 62 -15.30 -23.57 22.38
CA LEU A 62 -15.61 -22.17 22.08
C LEU A 62 -15.87 -21.34 23.35
N GLY A 63 -16.15 -21.97 24.49
CA GLY A 63 -16.25 -21.32 25.77
C GLY A 63 -14.95 -20.67 26.24
N ASP A 64 -13.81 -21.29 25.96
CA ASP A 64 -12.48 -20.77 26.32
C ASP A 64 -12.00 -19.67 25.34
N VAL A 65 -12.50 -19.68 24.12
CA VAL A 65 -12.10 -18.66 23.09
C VAL A 65 -12.90 -17.37 23.27
N LEU A 66 -14.11 -17.44 23.85
CA LEU A 66 -14.98 -16.28 24.06
C LEU A 66 -14.59 -15.40 25.27
N THR A 67 -13.63 -15.81 26.08
CA THR A 67 -13.08 -14.99 27.17
C THR A 67 -11.99 -14.00 26.72
N ILE A 68 -11.54 -14.09 25.47
CA ILE A 68 -10.72 -13.04 24.87
C ILE A 68 -11.67 -11.95 24.39
N PRO A 69 -11.62 -10.72 24.95
CA PRO A 69 -12.46 -9.64 24.46
C PRO A 69 -12.24 -9.49 22.95
N LEU A 70 -13.32 -9.69 22.17
CA LEU A 70 -13.34 -9.58 20.69
C LEU A 70 -13.05 -8.14 20.19
N THR A 71 -12.89 -7.20 21.07
CA THR A 71 -12.27 -5.92 20.81
C THR A 71 -10.77 -6.14 21.02
N PRO A 72 -9.93 -6.10 19.94
CA PRO A 72 -8.53 -5.85 20.20
C PRO A 72 -8.52 -4.60 21.06
N ALA A 73 -8.15 -4.71 22.33
CA ALA A 73 -7.73 -3.55 23.05
C ALA A 73 -6.60 -3.01 22.19
N LEU A 74 -6.88 -1.98 21.39
CA LEU A 74 -5.87 -1.14 20.80
C LEU A 74 -5.10 -0.60 22.00
N GLN A 75 -4.11 -1.38 22.45
CA GLN A 75 -3.14 -0.84 23.39
C GLN A 75 -2.67 0.45 22.69
N PRO A 76 -2.83 1.59 23.35
CA PRO A 76 -2.31 2.82 22.78
C PRO A 76 -0.86 2.52 22.43
N PRO A 77 -0.42 2.81 21.19
CA PRO A 77 0.93 2.49 20.75
C PRO A 77 1.89 3.04 21.80
N THR A 78 2.84 2.22 22.23
CA THR A 78 3.83 2.60 23.22
C THR A 78 4.42 3.96 22.81
N PRO A 79 4.40 4.97 23.71
CA PRO A 79 4.93 6.28 23.35
C PRO A 79 6.39 6.15 22.91
N TYR A 80 6.75 6.81 21.84
CA TYR A 80 8.15 6.89 21.46
C TYR A 80 8.98 7.53 22.58
N PRO A 81 10.20 7.04 22.86
CA PRO A 81 11.00 7.52 23.98
C PRO A 81 11.61 8.90 23.72
N THR A 82 11.71 9.33 22.47
CA THR A 82 12.37 10.58 22.07
C THR A 82 11.36 11.74 21.94
N PRO A 83 11.77 12.98 22.29
CA PRO A 83 10.83 14.09 22.37
C PRO A 83 10.12 14.43 21.06
N VAL A 84 10.87 14.43 19.95
CA VAL A 84 10.30 14.78 18.63
C VAL A 84 9.42 13.65 18.11
N ALA A 85 9.84 12.39 18.24
CA ALA A 85 9.02 11.27 17.83
C ALA A 85 7.71 11.20 18.65
N ALA A 86 7.80 11.40 19.96
CA ALA A 86 6.62 11.46 20.84
C ALA A 86 5.69 12.61 20.48
N LEU A 87 6.24 13.79 20.13
CA LEU A 87 5.45 14.93 19.64
C LEU A 87 4.66 14.55 18.40
N LEU A 88 5.34 14.00 17.39
CA LEU A 88 4.72 13.64 16.10
C LEU A 88 3.69 12.52 16.27
N GLN A 89 3.94 11.54 17.13
CA GLN A 89 2.98 10.49 17.47
C GLN A 89 1.72 11.08 18.11
N ARG A 90 1.85 12.00 19.09
CA ARG A 90 0.67 12.66 19.69
C ARG A 90 -0.09 13.50 18.67
N ALA A 91 0.60 14.21 17.78
CA ALA A 91 -0.03 14.97 16.70
C ALA A 91 -0.79 14.05 15.74
N HIS A 92 -0.22 12.89 15.40
CA HIS A 92 -0.89 11.86 14.59
C HIS A 92 -2.19 11.36 15.29
N HIS A 93 -2.12 11.00 16.56
CA HIS A 93 -3.31 10.56 17.32
C HIS A 93 -4.37 11.66 17.43
N ARG A 94 -3.95 12.92 17.56
CA ARG A 94 -4.87 14.08 17.58
C ARG A 94 -5.66 14.20 16.28
N LEU A 95 -5.01 14.00 15.13
CA LEU A 95 -5.70 14.03 13.82
C LEU A 95 -6.63 12.84 13.62
N LEU A 96 -6.26 11.67 14.12
CA LEU A 96 -7.15 10.49 14.06
C LEU A 96 -8.39 10.67 14.92
N ALA A 97 -8.26 11.29 16.10
CA ALA A 97 -9.36 11.47 17.04
C ALA A 97 -10.22 12.71 16.75
N GLY A 98 -9.59 13.82 16.34
CA GLY A 98 -10.24 15.13 16.21
C GLY A 98 -10.51 15.56 14.76
N GLY A 99 -10.10 14.76 13.78
CA GLY A 99 -10.27 15.08 12.37
C GLY A 99 -9.13 15.92 11.77
N TRP A 100 -9.08 15.90 10.46
CA TRP A 100 -8.13 16.63 9.63
C TRP A 100 -8.86 17.65 8.76
N CYS A 101 -8.26 18.85 8.59
CA CYS A 101 -8.78 19.90 7.74
C CYS A 101 -7.72 20.53 6.83
N THR A 102 -8.15 21.33 5.86
CA THR A 102 -7.34 22.13 4.93
C THR A 102 -7.64 23.60 5.09
N GLY A 103 -6.75 24.46 4.60
CA GLY A 103 -6.96 25.92 4.53
C GLY A 103 -6.96 26.65 5.85
N ALA A 104 -7.01 25.96 6.99
CA ALA A 104 -6.99 26.53 8.33
C ALA A 104 -6.15 25.69 9.27
N ARG A 105 -5.62 26.31 10.34
CA ARG A 105 -4.92 25.58 11.42
C ARG A 105 -5.87 24.74 12.24
N VAL A 106 -7.09 25.24 12.42
CA VAL A 106 -8.22 24.64 13.11
C VAL A 106 -9.46 25.13 12.38
N ASP A 107 -10.36 24.22 11.99
CA ASP A 107 -11.65 24.60 11.44
C ASP A 107 -12.71 24.87 12.50
N ALA A 108 -13.93 25.18 12.06
CA ALA A 108 -15.05 25.49 12.97
C ALA A 108 -15.51 24.28 13.81
N GLU A 109 -15.27 23.07 13.33
CA GLU A 109 -15.60 21.79 13.97
C GLU A 109 -14.47 21.30 14.91
N GLY A 110 -13.31 21.97 14.92
CA GLY A 110 -12.15 21.65 15.75
C GLY A 110 -11.14 20.72 15.11
N ALA A 111 -11.36 20.28 13.87
CA ALA A 111 -10.37 19.51 13.12
C ALA A 111 -9.15 20.38 12.78
N ARG A 112 -7.99 19.77 12.56
CA ARG A 112 -6.72 20.47 12.44
C ARG A 112 -5.96 20.06 11.20
N CYS A 113 -5.19 20.99 10.65
CA CYS A 113 -4.18 20.65 9.64
C CYS A 113 -2.93 20.04 10.31
N LEU A 114 -2.01 19.49 9.53
CA LEU A 114 -0.74 18.93 10.02
C LEU A 114 0.03 19.90 10.93
N TYR A 115 0.19 21.15 10.47
CA TYR A 115 0.85 22.21 11.24
C TYR A 115 0.10 22.48 12.55
N GLY A 116 -1.22 22.62 12.49
CA GLY A 116 -2.07 22.88 13.65
C GLY A 116 -2.03 21.77 14.71
N ALA A 117 -1.91 20.52 14.28
CA ALA A 117 -1.77 19.39 15.19
C ALA A 117 -0.42 19.38 15.92
N ILE A 118 0.70 19.60 15.20
CA ILE A 118 2.03 19.68 15.78
C ILE A 118 2.13 20.86 16.75
N HIS A 119 1.65 22.04 16.35
CA HIS A 119 1.63 23.23 17.19
C HIS A 119 0.88 23.00 18.51
N ALA A 120 -0.28 22.36 18.45
CA ALA A 120 -1.06 22.06 19.64
C ALA A 120 -0.33 21.10 20.60
N GLU A 121 0.37 20.10 20.06
CA GLU A 121 1.11 19.13 20.87
C GLU A 121 2.46 19.63 21.37
N ALA A 122 3.03 20.63 20.72
CA ALA A 122 4.24 21.29 21.18
C ALA A 122 4.03 22.13 22.45
N ARG A 123 2.77 22.51 22.76
CA ARG A 123 2.37 23.21 23.99
C ARG A 123 3.20 24.46 24.27
N GLY A 124 3.57 25.19 23.25
CA GLY A 124 4.36 26.41 23.33
C GLY A 124 5.89 26.23 23.27
N ASP A 125 6.39 24.99 23.21
CA ASP A 125 7.81 24.72 22.94
C ASP A 125 8.10 24.91 21.44
N GLN A 126 8.56 26.11 21.08
CA GLN A 126 8.88 26.47 19.69
C GLN A 126 10.05 25.67 19.12
N SER A 127 11.02 25.28 19.98
CA SER A 127 12.14 24.44 19.52
C SER A 127 11.69 23.06 19.15
N LEU A 128 10.86 22.44 19.98
CA LEU A 128 10.28 21.13 19.72
C LEU A 128 9.35 21.15 18.49
N GLU A 129 8.52 22.20 18.36
CA GLU A 129 7.65 22.42 17.19
C GLU A 129 8.47 22.50 15.89
N SER A 130 9.51 23.35 15.88
CA SER A 130 10.36 23.56 14.71
C SER A 130 11.07 22.27 14.29
N ARG A 131 11.58 21.51 15.26
CA ARG A 131 12.22 20.20 14.99
C ARG A 131 11.22 19.19 14.45
N GLY A 132 10.02 19.12 15.01
CA GLY A 132 8.95 18.26 14.53
C GLY A 132 8.53 18.57 13.08
N LEU A 133 8.36 19.85 12.77
CA LEU A 133 8.05 20.31 11.40
C LEU A 133 9.20 20.00 10.43
N GLY A 134 10.45 20.13 10.86
CA GLY A 134 11.62 19.78 10.05
C GLY A 134 11.63 18.29 9.68
N VAL A 135 11.42 17.40 10.67
CA VAL A 135 11.36 15.95 10.42
C VAL A 135 10.16 15.56 9.54
N LEU A 136 8.99 16.19 9.75
CA LEU A 136 7.84 15.97 8.89
C LEU A 136 8.15 16.40 7.45
N MET A 137 8.79 17.53 7.26
CA MET A 137 9.19 18.01 5.94
C MET A 137 10.18 17.08 5.26
N ASP A 138 11.15 16.53 6.02
CA ASP A 138 12.07 15.49 5.53
C ASP A 138 11.35 14.23 5.10
N ALA A 139 10.36 13.77 5.86
CA ALA A 139 9.57 12.60 5.52
C ALA A 139 8.74 12.83 4.24
N ILE A 140 8.12 14.02 4.11
CA ILE A 140 7.36 14.41 2.92
C ILE A 140 8.26 14.42 1.68
N ARG A 141 9.42 15.07 1.73
CA ARG A 141 10.33 15.21 0.59
C ARG A 141 10.95 13.90 0.11
N ARG A 142 10.91 12.86 0.91
CA ARG A 142 11.34 11.52 0.48
C ARG A 142 10.36 10.84 -0.48
N GLU A 143 9.10 11.23 -0.46
CA GLU A 143 8.04 10.63 -1.29
C GLU A 143 7.47 11.60 -2.31
N PHE A 144 7.48 12.88 -2.00
CA PHE A 144 6.91 13.95 -2.82
C PHE A 144 7.97 14.97 -3.14
N THR A 145 8.32 15.06 -4.42
CA THR A 145 9.19 16.12 -4.94
C THR A 145 8.41 17.43 -5.02
N ASP A 146 9.11 18.56 -5.00
CA ASP A 146 8.54 19.89 -5.23
C ASP A 146 7.52 20.36 -4.17
N VAL A 147 7.72 19.97 -2.92
CA VAL A 147 6.93 20.45 -1.78
C VAL A 147 7.67 21.57 -1.06
N ASP A 148 7.07 22.76 -1.06
CA ASP A 148 7.66 23.96 -0.45
C ASP A 148 7.50 24.00 1.07
N SER A 149 6.32 23.60 1.57
CA SER A 149 5.99 23.73 2.98
C SER A 149 4.98 22.69 3.45
N VAL A 150 4.92 22.45 4.77
CA VAL A 150 3.91 21.56 5.38
C VAL A 150 2.48 22.04 5.12
N PRO A 151 2.14 23.34 5.22
CA PRO A 151 0.80 23.81 4.86
C PRO A 151 0.46 23.58 3.38
N SER A 152 1.37 23.90 2.46
CA SER A 152 1.15 23.67 1.03
C SER A 152 0.91 22.19 0.73
N PHE A 153 1.70 21.30 1.33
CA PHE A 153 1.49 19.86 1.23
C PHE A 153 0.12 19.44 1.79
N ASN A 154 -0.24 19.93 3.00
CA ASN A 154 -1.52 19.61 3.62
C ASN A 154 -2.70 19.97 2.71
N ASP A 155 -2.64 21.15 2.10
CA ASP A 155 -3.75 21.71 1.33
C ASP A 155 -3.84 21.18 -0.12
N SER A 156 -2.85 20.40 -0.55
CA SER A 156 -2.88 19.74 -1.86
C SER A 156 -3.76 18.47 -1.90
N PHE A 157 -4.28 18.03 -0.77
CA PHE A 157 -5.11 16.83 -0.67
C PHE A 157 -6.57 17.15 -0.35
N THR A 158 -7.45 16.31 -0.86
CA THR A 158 -8.90 16.36 -0.55
C THR A 158 -9.30 15.43 0.60
N SER A 159 -8.37 14.60 1.10
CA SER A 159 -8.59 13.70 2.23
C SER A 159 -7.35 13.60 3.13
N GLY A 160 -7.55 13.41 4.42
CA GLY A 160 -6.48 13.31 5.41
C GLY A 160 -5.65 12.03 5.36
N ARG A 161 -6.00 11.05 4.52
CA ARG A 161 -5.31 9.73 4.52
C ARG A 161 -3.81 9.83 4.27
N ILE A 162 -3.40 10.61 3.27
CA ILE A 162 -1.97 10.78 2.94
C ILE A 162 -1.29 11.70 3.97
N PRO A 163 -1.80 12.92 4.28
CA PRO A 163 -1.22 13.77 5.29
C PRO A 163 -1.02 13.08 6.64
N ILE A 164 -2.03 12.39 7.17
CA ILE A 164 -1.95 11.69 8.45
C ILE A 164 -0.91 10.56 8.41
N ARG A 165 -0.84 9.80 7.31
CA ARG A 165 0.20 8.76 7.14
C ARG A 165 1.61 9.35 7.13
N MET A 166 1.81 10.53 6.53
CA MET A 166 3.12 11.19 6.53
C MET A 166 3.56 11.60 7.92
N LEU A 167 2.62 11.98 8.78
CA LEU A 167 2.90 12.30 10.17
C LEU A 167 3.36 11.06 10.97
N ASP A 168 2.73 9.91 10.76
CA ASP A 168 3.14 8.63 11.35
C ASP A 168 4.56 8.23 10.90
N ARG A 169 4.84 8.33 9.59
CA ARG A 169 6.18 8.08 9.05
C ARG A 169 7.24 9.03 9.60
N ALA A 170 6.88 10.28 9.81
CA ALA A 170 7.76 11.26 10.42
C ALA A 170 8.07 10.91 11.87
N ALA A 171 7.12 10.39 12.63
CA ALA A 171 7.34 9.90 13.99
C ALA A 171 8.35 8.74 14.01
N GLY A 172 8.17 7.73 13.15
CA GLY A 172 9.14 6.64 13.02
C GLY A 172 10.52 7.11 12.55
N LEU A 173 10.59 8.11 11.65
CA LEU A 173 11.84 8.71 11.20
C LEU A 173 12.57 9.45 12.33
N ALA A 174 11.83 10.18 13.17
CA ALA A 174 12.39 10.87 14.33
C ALA A 174 12.96 9.86 15.34
N ASP A 175 12.23 8.79 15.62
CA ASP A 175 12.66 7.72 16.52
C ASP A 175 13.93 7.03 16.01
N ALA A 176 13.97 6.64 14.74
CA ALA A 176 15.14 6.04 14.10
C ALA A 176 16.39 6.94 14.13
N ARG A 177 16.20 8.28 14.26
CA ARG A 177 17.29 9.28 14.38
C ARG A 177 17.62 9.62 15.83
N GLY A 178 16.90 9.08 16.81
CA GLY A 178 17.07 9.40 18.22
C GLY A 178 16.66 10.83 18.61
N LEU A 179 15.65 11.41 17.95
CA LEU A 179 15.21 12.81 18.09
C LEU A 179 13.98 12.97 19.00
#